data_ed04b71ab06a59b30311a8106e631d18
#
_entry.id   ed04b71ab06a59b30311a8106e631d18
#
_cell.length_a   1.000
_cell.length_b   1.000
_cell.length_c   1.000
_cell.angle_alpha   90.00
_cell.angle_beta   90.00
_cell.angle_gamma   90.00
#
_symmetry.space_group_name_H-M   'P 1'
#
loop_
_entity.id
_entity.type
_entity.pdbx_description
1 polymer ?
#
loop_
_entity_poly.entity_id
_entity_poly.type
_entity_poly.pdbx_seq_one_letter_code
_entity_poly.pdbx_strand_id
1 'polypeptide(L)'
;MKASRTHWSIDLIGGCFGIAIALGLVRFDFGIIGNLMADAQWIDVEDIGTLAAINMLGYLTGCIQQATVKSRATSIRYVQIAMITIIASIVLEGRSTNLPSQSVLRLLCGWGAAHVVSGLPTLALERVPQRWRRKATGLIMSGGGIGSLLGAVGIGFFAPTSAPSAWNVLATLTVVLSLPTLALLRQRKQLTAPASETLANSTNQTISNFNKSKINKLILIIILGFALMQIGQIPVILYEPLIAVNKIGLTPMMASNIDSLFGIGLIIGGLIPSIVPSKLTTSLFLAVIAAVGLAGMILFGISNHLITLSISIFLIGVWDMMTGTLTLDRLGQLCNEDTQRRAWSTATTIGAMGFIAFSSTTSQLAQHNVNLILAMGITAVSAQLILEIFQHRLSAKQQNSR
;
A
#
# COMPACT_ATOMS: atom_id res chain seq x y z
N MET A 1 26.85 10.24 23.09
CA MET A 1 25.87 9.26 22.59
C MET A 1 24.40 9.71 22.61
N LYS A 2 24.00 10.84 23.17
CA LYS A 2 22.60 11.34 23.17
C LYS A 2 22.17 12.07 21.87
N ALA A 3 23.09 12.67 21.13
CA ALA A 3 22.79 13.45 19.92
C ALA A 3 22.33 12.61 18.69
N SER A 4 22.61 11.29 18.69
CA SER A 4 22.24 10.44 17.54
C SER A 4 20.80 9.91 17.56
N ARG A 5 20.13 9.93 18.73
CA ARG A 5 18.75 9.41 18.84
C ARG A 5 17.68 10.34 18.27
N THR A 6 17.90 11.64 18.32
CA THR A 6 16.93 12.64 17.83
C THR A 6 16.85 12.74 16.31
N HIS A 7 17.90 12.38 15.58
CA HIS A 7 17.92 12.57 14.12
C HIS A 7 17.17 11.49 13.33
N TRP A 8 17.21 10.21 13.74
CA TRP A 8 16.52 9.17 12.97
C TRP A 8 15.01 9.12 13.24
N SER A 9 14.51 9.63 14.36
CA SER A 9 13.07 9.72 14.60
C SER A 9 12.37 10.72 13.66
N ILE A 10 13.04 11.82 13.31
CA ILE A 10 12.55 12.78 12.30
C ILE A 10 12.50 12.11 10.93
N ASP A 11 13.52 11.31 10.59
CA ASP A 11 13.57 10.55 9.34
C ASP A 11 12.38 9.56 9.24
N LEU A 12 12.01 8.91 10.35
CA LEU A 12 10.86 8.01 10.40
C LEU A 12 9.53 8.74 10.20
N ILE A 13 9.37 9.93 10.80
CA ILE A 13 8.18 10.76 10.61
C ILE A 13 8.05 11.16 9.14
N GLY A 14 9.14 11.63 8.52
CA GLY A 14 9.15 11.97 7.10
C GLY A 14 8.84 10.77 6.20
N GLY A 15 9.38 9.59 6.54
CA GLY A 15 9.08 8.34 5.84
C GLY A 15 7.62 7.91 5.98
N CYS A 16 7.10 7.95 7.20
CA CYS A 16 5.72 7.60 7.53
C CYS A 16 4.71 8.50 6.79
N PHE A 17 4.93 9.81 6.80
CA PHE A 17 4.02 10.76 6.16
C PHE A 17 4.09 10.71 4.63
N GLY A 18 5.26 10.42 4.05
CA GLY A 18 5.33 10.15 2.62
C GLY A 18 4.54 8.92 2.19
N ILE A 19 4.58 7.85 2.98
CA ILE A 19 3.75 6.65 2.76
C ILE A 19 2.27 6.96 3.01
N ALA A 20 1.93 7.81 4.00
CA ALA A 20 0.57 8.29 4.24
C ALA A 20 -0.03 8.96 3.00
N ILE A 21 0.75 9.80 2.34
CA ILE A 21 0.32 10.44 1.09
C ILE A 21 0.18 9.41 -0.03
N ALA A 22 1.22 8.61 -0.28
CA ALA A 22 1.31 7.77 -1.47
C ALA A 22 0.34 6.57 -1.45
N LEU A 23 0.09 5.98 -0.30
CA LEU A 23 -0.85 4.86 -0.14
C LEU A 23 -2.20 5.32 0.40
N GLY A 24 -2.23 6.10 1.48
CA GLY A 24 -3.46 6.55 2.12
C GLY A 24 -4.26 7.46 1.20
N LEU A 25 -3.82 8.71 1.08
CA LEU A 25 -4.58 9.76 0.37
C LEU A 25 -4.71 9.51 -1.15
N VAL A 26 -3.66 8.97 -1.80
CA VAL A 26 -3.67 8.77 -3.25
C VAL A 26 -4.45 7.53 -3.65
N ARG A 27 -4.36 6.46 -2.87
CA ARG A 27 -4.88 5.14 -3.28
C ARG A 27 -6.09 4.70 -2.50
N PHE A 28 -5.99 4.65 -1.17
CA PHE A 28 -7.06 4.07 -0.34
C PHE A 28 -8.29 4.96 -0.26
N ASP A 29 -8.15 6.26 -0.16
CA ASP A 29 -9.28 7.19 -0.10
C ASP A 29 -9.96 7.45 -1.46
N PHE A 30 -9.41 6.89 -2.55
CA PHE A 30 -9.97 7.10 -3.88
C PHE A 30 -11.37 6.50 -4.04
N GLY A 31 -11.68 5.41 -3.34
CA GLY A 31 -13.02 4.82 -3.35
C GLY A 31 -14.09 5.81 -2.88
N ILE A 32 -13.81 6.52 -1.76
CA ILE A 32 -14.72 7.55 -1.23
C ILE A 32 -14.91 8.68 -2.26
N ILE A 33 -13.82 9.23 -2.75
CA ILE A 33 -13.85 10.37 -3.69
C ILE A 33 -14.43 9.97 -5.03
N GLY A 34 -14.12 8.80 -5.55
CA GLY A 34 -14.67 8.29 -6.80
C GLY A 34 -16.21 8.23 -6.77
N ASN A 35 -16.78 7.78 -5.66
CA ASN A 35 -18.24 7.78 -5.49
C ASN A 35 -18.81 9.22 -5.41
N LEU A 36 -18.15 10.15 -4.70
CA LEU A 36 -18.56 11.55 -4.67
C LEU A 36 -18.45 12.22 -6.05
N MET A 37 -17.47 11.83 -6.87
CA MET A 37 -17.35 12.31 -8.25
C MET A 37 -18.46 11.75 -9.13
N ALA A 38 -18.87 10.51 -8.94
CA ALA A 38 -19.98 9.89 -9.66
C ALA A 38 -21.33 10.55 -9.25
N ASP A 39 -21.55 10.79 -7.98
CA ASP A 39 -22.74 11.52 -7.47
C ASP A 39 -22.78 12.95 -8.02
N ALA A 40 -21.64 13.61 -8.20
CA ALA A 40 -21.51 14.94 -8.78
C ALA A 40 -21.56 14.94 -10.32
N GLN A 41 -21.73 13.80 -10.97
CA GLN A 41 -21.75 13.61 -12.43
C GLN A 41 -20.48 14.09 -13.15
N TRP A 42 -19.30 13.98 -12.51
CA TRP A 42 -18.00 14.22 -13.13
C TRP A 42 -17.56 13.01 -13.95
N ILE A 43 -17.94 11.82 -13.49
CA ILE A 43 -17.63 10.52 -14.06
C ILE A 43 -18.82 9.59 -13.83
N ASP A 44 -18.85 8.46 -14.54
CA ASP A 44 -19.79 7.37 -14.25
C ASP A 44 -19.21 6.43 -13.17
N VAL A 45 -20.07 5.66 -12.49
CA VAL A 45 -19.64 4.67 -11.46
C VAL A 45 -18.63 3.66 -12.04
N GLU A 46 -18.78 3.32 -13.31
CA GLU A 46 -17.86 2.44 -14.04
C GLU A 46 -16.45 3.04 -14.15
N ASP A 47 -16.34 4.36 -14.24
CA ASP A 47 -15.05 5.05 -14.38
C ASP A 47 -14.19 4.98 -13.12
N ILE A 48 -14.78 4.70 -11.95
CA ILE A 48 -14.04 4.55 -10.68
C ILE A 48 -12.97 3.44 -10.84
N GLY A 49 -13.37 2.27 -11.32
CA GLY A 49 -12.44 1.16 -11.58
C GLY A 49 -11.42 1.49 -12.67
N THR A 50 -11.83 2.19 -13.71
CA THR A 50 -10.97 2.65 -14.81
C THR A 50 -9.90 3.63 -14.30
N LEU A 51 -10.27 4.63 -13.52
CA LEU A 51 -9.34 5.61 -12.94
C LEU A 51 -8.39 4.96 -11.93
N ALA A 52 -8.86 3.98 -11.15
CA ALA A 52 -8.01 3.18 -10.28
C ALA A 52 -7.01 2.33 -11.08
N ALA A 53 -7.42 1.74 -12.20
CA ALA A 53 -6.53 1.01 -13.11
C ALA A 53 -5.47 1.93 -13.73
N ILE A 54 -5.85 3.14 -14.15
CA ILE A 54 -4.94 4.16 -14.70
C ILE A 54 -3.93 4.61 -13.63
N ASN A 55 -4.36 4.79 -12.38
CA ASN A 55 -3.46 5.09 -11.28
C ASN A 55 -2.43 3.97 -11.09
N MET A 56 -2.87 2.70 -11.14
CA MET A 56 -1.97 1.55 -11.05
C MET A 56 -1.05 1.40 -12.26
N LEU A 57 -1.49 1.81 -13.45
CA LEU A 57 -0.61 1.88 -14.63
C LEU A 57 0.51 2.90 -14.41
N GLY A 58 0.18 4.07 -13.88
CA GLY A 58 1.19 5.05 -13.44
C GLY A 58 2.14 4.46 -12.39
N TYR A 59 1.61 3.77 -11.39
CA TYR A 59 2.40 3.11 -10.36
C TYR A 59 3.34 2.06 -10.95
N LEU A 60 2.87 1.23 -11.88
CA LEU A 60 3.68 0.25 -12.58
C LEU A 60 4.85 0.89 -13.33
N THR A 61 4.59 1.96 -14.09
CA THR A 61 5.64 2.68 -14.83
C THR A 61 6.68 3.30 -13.89
N GLY A 62 6.24 3.87 -12.77
CA GLY A 62 7.12 4.38 -11.72
C GLY A 62 7.96 3.30 -11.05
N CYS A 63 7.41 2.12 -10.77
CA CYS A 63 8.14 0.97 -10.24
C CYS A 63 9.24 0.49 -11.19
N ILE A 64 8.92 0.35 -12.48
CA ILE A 64 9.88 -0.03 -13.52
C ILE A 64 11.02 0.99 -13.59
N GLN A 65 10.69 2.27 -13.59
CA GLN A 65 11.69 3.33 -13.61
C GLN A 65 12.56 3.31 -12.34
N GLN A 66 11.96 3.17 -11.16
CA GLN A 66 12.70 3.10 -9.89
C GLN A 66 13.64 1.90 -9.83
N ALA A 67 13.28 0.75 -10.43
CA ALA A 67 14.14 -0.43 -10.51
C ALA A 67 15.43 -0.19 -11.32
N THR A 68 15.42 0.76 -12.26
CA THR A 68 16.59 1.15 -13.06
C THR A 68 17.51 2.15 -12.35
N VAL A 69 17.08 2.75 -11.24
CA VAL A 69 17.84 3.78 -10.52
C VAL A 69 19.02 3.13 -9.79
N LYS A 70 20.23 3.48 -10.19
CA LYS A 70 21.49 3.00 -9.59
C LYS A 70 22.07 3.97 -8.57
N SER A 71 21.80 5.28 -8.72
CA SER A 71 22.38 6.33 -7.88
C SER A 71 21.43 6.77 -6.78
N ARG A 72 21.94 6.86 -5.54
CA ARG A 72 21.23 7.42 -4.40
C ARG A 72 20.74 8.85 -4.67
N ALA A 73 21.57 9.69 -5.30
CA ALA A 73 21.20 11.05 -5.65
C ALA A 73 20.03 11.10 -6.63
N THR A 74 20.01 10.20 -7.62
CA THR A 74 18.92 10.05 -8.57
C THR A 74 17.63 9.60 -7.87
N SER A 75 17.71 8.65 -6.93
CA SER A 75 16.55 8.21 -6.14
C SER A 75 15.94 9.37 -5.34
N ILE A 76 16.77 10.17 -4.67
CA ILE A 76 16.30 11.36 -3.93
C ILE A 76 15.59 12.35 -4.88
N ARG A 77 16.15 12.60 -6.06
CA ARG A 77 15.53 13.49 -7.07
C ARG A 77 14.18 12.98 -7.53
N TYR A 78 14.07 11.68 -7.84
CA TYR A 78 12.79 11.09 -8.26
C TYR A 78 11.74 11.20 -7.16
N VAL A 79 12.08 10.90 -5.90
CA VAL A 79 11.14 11.06 -4.79
C VAL A 79 10.73 12.52 -4.60
N GLN A 80 11.64 13.49 -4.77
CA GLN A 80 11.32 14.93 -4.72
C GLN A 80 10.35 15.34 -5.82
N ILE A 81 10.63 14.96 -7.08
CA ILE A 81 9.78 15.25 -8.23
C ILE A 81 8.41 14.58 -8.02
N ALA A 82 8.40 13.31 -7.57
CA ALA A 82 7.19 12.56 -7.29
C ALA A 82 6.29 13.25 -6.27
N MET A 83 6.85 13.75 -5.16
CA MET A 83 6.08 14.50 -4.16
C MET A 83 5.43 15.75 -4.74
N ILE A 84 6.17 16.51 -5.54
CA ILE A 84 5.64 17.72 -6.23
C ILE A 84 4.54 17.32 -7.20
N THR A 85 4.76 16.25 -7.98
CA THR A 85 3.77 15.73 -8.93
C THR A 85 2.49 15.30 -8.24
N ILE A 86 2.58 14.56 -7.11
CA ILE A 86 1.40 14.14 -6.33
C ILE A 86 0.63 15.36 -5.84
N ILE A 87 1.32 16.33 -5.21
CA ILE A 87 0.68 17.55 -4.69
C ILE A 87 -0.05 18.29 -5.81
N ALA A 88 0.63 18.52 -6.93
CA ALA A 88 0.06 19.22 -8.08
C ALA A 88 -1.14 18.46 -8.66
N SER A 89 -1.02 17.14 -8.81
CA SER A 89 -2.11 16.32 -9.36
C SER A 89 -3.35 16.34 -8.45
N ILE A 90 -3.22 16.13 -7.14
CA ILE A 90 -4.37 16.16 -6.21
C ILE A 90 -5.06 17.52 -6.21
N VAL A 91 -4.29 18.64 -6.25
CA VAL A 91 -4.86 19.99 -6.33
C VAL A 91 -5.63 20.20 -7.64
N LEU A 92 -5.12 19.66 -8.75
CA LEU A 92 -5.74 19.79 -10.07
C LEU A 92 -6.94 18.83 -10.25
N GLU A 93 -6.93 17.65 -9.64
CA GLU A 93 -8.05 16.71 -9.65
C GLU A 93 -9.33 17.35 -9.10
N GLY A 94 -9.21 18.15 -8.04
CA GLY A 94 -10.35 18.89 -7.48
C GLY A 94 -10.95 19.99 -8.39
N ARG A 95 -10.29 20.29 -9.50
CA ARG A 95 -10.73 21.28 -10.49
C ARG A 95 -11.07 20.68 -11.84
N SER A 96 -10.83 19.37 -12.01
CA SER A 96 -11.01 18.65 -13.26
C SER A 96 -12.30 17.82 -13.20
N THR A 97 -13.30 18.19 -13.99
CA THR A 97 -14.64 17.56 -13.94
C THR A 97 -14.90 16.58 -15.09
N ASN A 98 -13.86 16.16 -15.81
CA ASN A 98 -14.02 15.25 -16.94
C ASN A 98 -13.02 14.08 -16.87
N LEU A 99 -13.43 12.93 -17.38
CA LEU A 99 -12.68 11.68 -17.36
C LEU A 99 -11.27 11.79 -17.97
N PRO A 100 -11.02 12.44 -19.14
CA PRO A 100 -9.69 12.52 -19.69
C PRO A 100 -8.68 13.25 -18.80
N SER A 101 -9.05 14.38 -18.22
CA SER A 101 -8.17 15.13 -17.33
C SER A 101 -7.92 14.38 -16.02
N GLN A 102 -8.95 13.77 -15.43
CA GLN A 102 -8.82 12.89 -14.26
C GLN A 102 -7.87 11.72 -14.56
N SER A 103 -7.98 11.11 -15.74
CA SER A 103 -7.12 9.99 -16.15
C SER A 103 -5.64 10.37 -16.17
N VAL A 104 -5.30 11.53 -16.74
CA VAL A 104 -3.92 12.02 -16.77
C VAL A 104 -3.40 12.28 -15.36
N LEU A 105 -4.20 12.93 -14.52
CA LEU A 105 -3.81 13.25 -13.14
C LEU A 105 -3.67 11.99 -12.29
N ARG A 106 -4.57 11.01 -12.43
CA ARG A 106 -4.47 9.70 -11.79
C ARG A 106 -3.22 8.92 -12.21
N LEU A 107 -2.84 8.97 -13.49
CA LEU A 107 -1.61 8.37 -13.99
C LEU A 107 -0.38 8.99 -13.32
N LEU A 108 -0.33 10.32 -13.24
CA LEU A 108 0.76 11.06 -12.62
C LEU A 108 0.84 10.82 -11.10
N CYS A 109 -0.30 10.78 -10.40
CA CYS A 109 -0.38 10.41 -9.00
C CYS A 109 0.19 9.00 -8.75
N GLY A 110 -0.20 8.03 -9.58
CA GLY A 110 0.29 6.66 -9.48
C GLY A 110 1.81 6.57 -9.70
N TRP A 111 2.32 7.24 -10.74
CA TRP A 111 3.76 7.32 -10.99
C TRP A 111 4.51 7.92 -9.79
N GLY A 112 4.01 9.00 -9.23
CA GLY A 112 4.59 9.62 -8.04
C GLY A 112 4.56 8.69 -6.83
N ALA A 113 3.43 8.03 -6.57
CA ALA A 113 3.27 7.09 -5.46
C ALA A 113 4.28 5.94 -5.54
N ALA A 114 4.56 5.41 -6.74
CA ALA A 114 5.55 4.37 -6.92
C ALA A 114 6.96 4.78 -6.47
N HIS A 115 7.40 5.98 -6.83
CA HIS A 115 8.69 6.49 -6.41
C HIS A 115 8.78 6.75 -4.91
N VAL A 116 7.69 7.23 -4.30
CA VAL A 116 7.63 7.44 -2.85
C VAL A 116 7.65 6.11 -2.13
N VAL A 117 6.79 5.14 -2.49
CA VAL A 117 6.70 3.83 -1.83
C VAL A 117 7.98 3.01 -1.98
N SER A 118 8.63 3.07 -3.14
CA SER A 118 9.84 2.28 -3.40
C SER A 118 11.12 2.95 -2.91
N GLY A 119 11.20 4.28 -2.95
CA GLY A 119 12.43 5.02 -2.66
C GLY A 119 12.51 5.56 -1.22
N LEU A 120 11.41 6.09 -0.70
CA LEU A 120 11.43 6.81 0.57
C LEU A 120 11.71 5.93 1.79
N PRO A 121 11.17 4.71 1.95
CA PRO A 121 11.47 3.87 3.10
C PRO A 121 12.96 3.56 3.24
N THR A 122 13.66 3.28 2.14
CA THR A 122 15.09 3.02 2.16
C THR A 122 15.89 4.22 2.67
N LEU A 123 15.52 5.43 2.21
CA LEU A 123 16.13 6.69 2.65
C LEU A 123 15.84 6.98 4.13
N ALA A 124 14.63 6.72 4.60
CA ALA A 124 14.25 6.93 6.00
C ALA A 124 14.97 5.95 6.95
N LEU A 125 15.21 4.71 6.50
CA LEU A 125 15.86 3.66 7.30
C LEU A 125 17.39 3.73 7.33
N GLU A 126 18.04 4.55 6.52
CA GLU A 126 19.51 4.61 6.41
C GLU A 126 20.23 4.79 7.76
N ARG A 127 19.69 5.66 8.65
CA ARG A 127 20.29 5.94 9.97
C ARG A 127 19.77 5.07 11.09
N VAL A 128 18.78 4.23 10.81
CA VAL A 128 18.15 3.39 11.82
C VAL A 128 19.07 2.22 12.15
N PRO A 129 19.47 2.03 13.43
CA PRO A 129 20.26 0.88 13.84
C PRO A 129 19.57 -0.43 13.51
N GLN A 130 20.33 -1.47 13.10
CA GLN A 130 19.79 -2.77 12.63
C GLN A 130 18.76 -3.38 13.59
N ARG A 131 19.00 -3.30 14.90
CA ARG A 131 18.09 -3.81 15.94
C ARG A 131 16.70 -3.16 15.95
N TRP A 132 16.56 -1.94 15.37
CA TRP A 132 15.31 -1.18 15.31
C TRP A 132 14.67 -1.17 13.93
N ARG A 133 15.36 -1.67 12.89
CA ARG A 133 14.89 -1.61 11.49
C ARG A 133 13.50 -2.21 11.31
N ARG A 134 13.23 -3.39 11.88
CA ARG A 134 11.91 -4.03 11.78
C ARG A 134 10.80 -3.15 12.35
N LYS A 135 11.02 -2.55 13.54
CA LYS A 135 10.06 -1.63 14.17
C LYS A 135 9.88 -0.35 13.36
N ALA A 136 10.98 0.19 12.85
CA ALA A 136 10.98 1.38 12.02
C ALA A 136 10.26 1.16 10.69
N THR A 137 10.46 0.01 10.04
CA THR A 137 9.74 -0.37 8.82
C THR A 137 8.24 -0.46 9.07
N GLY A 138 7.81 -1.11 10.16
CA GLY A 138 6.41 -1.19 10.53
C GLY A 138 5.79 0.20 10.75
N LEU A 139 6.50 1.09 11.46
CA LEU A 139 6.06 2.47 11.66
C LEU A 139 5.95 3.26 10.36
N ILE A 140 6.91 3.13 9.44
CA ILE A 140 6.85 3.80 8.14
C ILE A 140 5.67 3.27 7.33
N MET A 141 5.45 1.96 7.28
CA MET A 141 4.37 1.35 6.53
C MET A 141 2.98 1.66 7.11
N SER A 142 2.86 1.78 8.44
CA SER A 142 1.60 2.22 9.07
C SER A 142 1.16 3.62 8.63
N GLY A 143 2.07 4.38 8.01
CA GLY A 143 1.75 5.66 7.34
C GLY A 143 0.60 5.53 6.36
N GLY A 144 0.53 4.45 5.58
CA GLY A 144 -0.59 4.22 4.65
C GLY A 144 -1.96 4.27 5.35
N GLY A 145 -2.06 3.61 6.51
CA GLY A 145 -3.27 3.65 7.33
C GLY A 145 -3.52 5.01 7.98
N ILE A 146 -2.45 5.72 8.40
CA ILE A 146 -2.58 7.09 8.94
C ILE A 146 -3.15 8.01 7.84
N GLY A 147 -2.65 7.92 6.62
CA GLY A 147 -3.16 8.71 5.50
C GLY A 147 -4.63 8.41 5.20
N SER A 148 -4.98 7.13 5.07
CA SER A 148 -6.36 6.71 4.83
C SER A 148 -7.31 7.12 5.96
N LEU A 149 -6.90 6.95 7.22
CA LEU A 149 -7.68 7.42 8.36
C LEU A 149 -7.94 8.93 8.33
N LEU A 150 -6.89 9.72 8.08
CA LEU A 150 -6.99 11.17 8.02
C LEU A 150 -7.83 11.64 6.83
N GLY A 151 -7.72 10.99 5.69
CA GLY A 151 -8.51 11.29 4.49
C GLY A 151 -9.98 10.95 4.69
N ALA A 152 -10.29 9.73 5.11
CA ALA A 152 -11.66 9.28 5.35
C ALA A 152 -12.37 10.14 6.41
N VAL A 153 -11.72 10.38 7.58
CA VAL A 153 -12.26 11.25 8.62
C VAL A 153 -12.40 12.67 8.12
N GLY A 154 -11.38 13.20 7.44
CA GLY A 154 -11.42 14.56 6.90
C GLY A 154 -12.56 14.77 5.89
N ILE A 155 -12.74 13.82 4.95
CA ILE A 155 -13.84 13.87 3.98
C ILE A 155 -15.18 13.73 4.70
N GLY A 156 -15.32 12.75 5.60
CA GLY A 156 -16.56 12.49 6.31
C GLY A 156 -17.07 13.68 7.15
N PHE A 157 -16.17 14.46 7.77
CA PHE A 157 -16.54 15.61 8.57
C PHE A 157 -16.69 16.92 7.78
N PHE A 158 -15.82 17.15 6.78
CA PHE A 158 -15.76 18.46 6.10
C PHE A 158 -16.36 18.47 4.69
N ALA A 159 -16.52 17.31 4.07
CA ALA A 159 -16.94 17.23 2.67
C ALA A 159 -17.74 15.95 2.33
N PRO A 160 -18.74 15.54 3.15
CA PRO A 160 -19.38 14.23 3.02
C PRO A 160 -20.19 14.06 1.72
N THR A 161 -20.55 15.17 1.03
CA THR A 161 -21.43 15.17 -0.16
C THR A 161 -20.88 16.01 -1.31
N SER A 162 -19.64 16.50 -1.24
CA SER A 162 -19.10 17.44 -2.22
C SER A 162 -17.75 17.00 -2.74
N ALA A 163 -17.69 16.53 -3.98
CA ALA A 163 -16.45 16.12 -4.63
C ALA A 163 -15.36 17.23 -4.65
N PRO A 164 -15.64 18.51 -5.01
CA PRO A 164 -14.65 19.58 -4.94
C PRO A 164 -14.09 19.78 -3.52
N SER A 165 -14.97 19.76 -2.52
CA SER A 165 -14.57 19.92 -1.12
C SER A 165 -13.74 18.74 -0.62
N ALA A 166 -14.09 17.51 -1.00
CA ALA A 166 -13.32 16.31 -0.67
C ALA A 166 -11.91 16.37 -1.25
N TRP A 167 -11.75 16.78 -2.51
CA TRP A 167 -10.45 17.01 -3.11
C TRP A 167 -9.65 18.12 -2.40
N ASN A 168 -10.29 19.20 -1.96
CA ASN A 168 -9.63 20.26 -1.20
C ASN A 168 -9.14 19.75 0.17
N VAL A 169 -9.89 18.87 0.83
CA VAL A 169 -9.46 18.21 2.08
C VAL A 169 -8.20 17.39 1.82
N LEU A 170 -8.21 16.51 0.77
CA LEU A 170 -7.04 15.71 0.46
C LEU A 170 -5.85 16.56 0.02
N ALA A 171 -6.06 17.62 -0.74
CA ALA A 171 -5.00 18.55 -1.14
C ALA A 171 -4.35 19.21 0.08
N THR A 172 -5.16 19.67 1.02
CA THR A 172 -4.68 20.27 2.28
C THR A 172 -3.88 19.28 3.10
N LEU A 173 -4.41 18.07 3.31
CA LEU A 173 -3.70 17.00 4.02
C LEU A 173 -2.40 16.64 3.32
N THR A 174 -2.40 16.51 1.99
CA THR A 174 -1.20 16.19 1.21
C THR A 174 -0.12 17.26 1.39
N VAL A 175 -0.47 18.54 1.32
CA VAL A 175 0.49 19.64 1.54
C VAL A 175 1.06 19.58 2.96
N VAL A 176 0.21 19.46 3.98
CA VAL A 176 0.65 19.43 5.38
C VAL A 176 1.56 18.23 5.66
N LEU A 177 1.15 17.02 5.25
CA LEU A 177 1.92 15.80 5.47
C LEU A 177 3.20 15.75 4.61
N SER A 178 3.29 16.50 3.52
CA SER A 178 4.50 16.56 2.69
C SER A 178 5.66 17.30 3.36
N LEU A 179 5.40 18.20 4.28
CA LEU A 179 6.43 19.05 4.90
C LEU A 179 7.54 18.24 5.59
N PRO A 180 7.26 17.27 6.49
CA PRO A 180 8.32 16.45 7.09
C PRO A 180 9.04 15.56 6.05
N THR A 181 8.33 15.07 5.04
CA THR A 181 8.92 14.27 3.96
C THR A 181 9.91 15.09 3.14
N LEU A 182 9.55 16.31 2.75
CA LEU A 182 10.42 17.22 2.01
C LEU A 182 11.62 17.67 2.87
N ALA A 183 11.43 17.88 4.18
CA ALA A 183 12.53 18.17 5.10
C ALA A 183 13.54 17.01 5.17
N LEU A 184 13.07 15.75 5.26
CA LEU A 184 13.91 14.56 5.19
C LEU A 184 14.71 14.53 3.88
N LEU A 185 14.06 14.71 2.74
CA LEU A 185 14.70 14.66 1.43
C LEU A 185 15.74 15.77 1.25
N ARG A 186 15.48 16.98 1.76
CA ARG A 186 16.43 18.09 1.76
C ARG A 186 17.68 17.77 2.56
N GLN A 187 17.52 17.23 3.77
CA GLN A 187 18.65 16.81 4.60
C GLN A 187 19.49 15.71 3.92
N ARG A 188 18.84 14.73 3.29
CA ARG A 188 19.53 13.65 2.58
C ARG A 188 20.31 14.13 1.37
N LYS A 189 19.80 15.13 0.65
CA LYS A 189 20.51 15.76 -0.47
C LYS A 189 21.78 16.49 -0.03
N GLN A 190 21.76 17.19 1.11
CA GLN A 190 22.93 17.92 1.62
C GLN A 190 24.08 16.97 2.03
N LEU A 191 23.76 15.75 2.48
CA LEU A 191 24.73 14.73 2.86
C LEU A 191 25.31 13.97 1.65
N THR A 192 24.85 14.22 0.46
CA THR A 192 25.30 13.58 -0.79
C THR A 192 26.41 14.41 -1.51
N ALA A 193 26.93 15.49 -0.90
CA ALA A 193 28.16 16.13 -1.37
C ALA A 193 29.32 15.12 -1.30
N PRO A 194 30.29 15.13 -2.23
CA PRO A 194 31.12 14.01 -2.60
C PRO A 194 32.01 13.54 -1.43
N ALA A 195 31.59 12.50 -0.76
CA ALA A 195 32.44 11.72 0.13
C ALA A 195 32.31 10.24 -0.31
N SER A 196 33.32 9.80 -1.07
CA SER A 196 33.80 8.43 -1.23
C SER A 196 32.80 7.34 -1.60
N GLU A 197 32.87 6.90 -2.84
CA GLU A 197 32.46 5.58 -3.36
C GLU A 197 33.20 4.38 -2.72
N THR A 198 33.53 4.41 -1.45
CA THR A 198 34.41 3.40 -0.83
C THR A 198 33.73 2.66 0.31
N LEU A 199 32.53 2.09 0.09
CA LEU A 199 31.95 1.11 1.04
C LEU A 199 30.94 0.14 0.39
N ALA A 200 31.20 -0.26 -0.86
CA ALA A 200 30.37 -1.26 -1.55
C ALA A 200 30.96 -2.69 -1.51
N ASN A 201 32.04 -2.93 -0.80
CA ASN A 201 32.78 -4.20 -0.86
C ASN A 201 33.00 -4.86 0.50
N SER A 202 31.98 -5.04 1.32
CA SER A 202 32.13 -5.95 2.47
C SER A 202 30.79 -6.43 3.00
N THR A 203 30.16 -7.37 2.35
CA THR A 203 29.32 -8.40 3.00
C THR A 203 29.00 -9.52 1.98
N ASN A 204 30.03 -10.09 1.38
CA ASN A 204 29.93 -11.40 0.74
C ASN A 204 30.36 -12.43 1.80
N GLN A 205 29.48 -12.77 2.75
CA GLN A 205 29.71 -13.96 3.56
C GLN A 205 28.40 -14.60 3.97
N THR A 206 28.31 -15.86 3.62
CA THR A 206 27.48 -16.91 4.20
C THR A 206 26.03 -16.98 3.71
N ILE A 207 25.82 -17.25 2.43
CA ILE A 207 24.71 -18.08 2.01
C ILE A 207 25.29 -19.43 1.57
N SER A 208 25.56 -20.31 2.55
CA SER A 208 25.98 -21.68 2.30
C SER A 208 24.83 -22.45 1.66
N ASN A 209 25.11 -23.08 0.53
CA ASN A 209 24.47 -24.28 -0.03
C ASN A 209 22.93 -24.47 0.13
N PHE A 210 22.15 -23.42 -0.06
CA PHE A 210 20.72 -23.60 -0.29
C PHE A 210 20.48 -24.03 -1.74
N ASN A 211 19.70 -25.10 -1.92
CA ASN A 211 19.28 -25.55 -3.25
C ASN A 211 18.56 -24.40 -3.97
N LYS A 212 19.27 -23.71 -4.84
CA LYS A 212 18.88 -22.46 -5.53
C LYS A 212 17.50 -22.57 -6.19
N SER A 213 17.14 -23.77 -6.67
CA SER A 213 15.84 -24.07 -7.27
C SER A 213 14.68 -24.02 -6.25
N LYS A 214 14.88 -24.47 -5.01
CA LYS A 214 13.84 -24.46 -3.96
C LYS A 214 13.60 -23.05 -3.41
N ILE A 215 14.63 -22.22 -3.28
CA ILE A 215 14.52 -20.82 -2.89
C ILE A 215 13.73 -20.05 -3.94
N ASN A 216 14.01 -20.26 -5.23
CA ASN A 216 13.28 -19.61 -6.30
C ASN A 216 11.79 -19.95 -6.29
N LYS A 217 11.40 -21.21 -5.96
CA LYS A 217 10.00 -21.60 -5.81
C LYS A 217 9.30 -20.89 -4.66
N LEU A 218 9.96 -20.78 -3.48
CA LEU A 218 9.40 -20.05 -2.33
C LEU A 218 9.21 -18.58 -2.65
N ILE A 219 10.18 -17.94 -3.28
CA ILE A 219 10.09 -16.53 -3.69
C ILE A 219 8.92 -16.32 -4.64
N LEU A 220 8.76 -17.21 -5.63
CA LEU A 220 7.65 -17.13 -6.58
C LEU A 220 6.29 -17.24 -5.87
N ILE A 221 6.14 -18.19 -4.95
CA ILE A 221 4.88 -18.36 -4.18
C ILE A 221 4.55 -17.11 -3.38
N ILE A 222 5.55 -16.50 -2.72
CA ILE A 222 5.39 -15.26 -1.96
C ILE A 222 4.97 -14.11 -2.85
N ILE A 223 5.59 -13.98 -4.03
CA ILE A 223 5.24 -12.97 -5.05
C ILE A 223 3.80 -13.13 -5.51
N LEU A 224 3.39 -14.36 -5.81
CA LEU A 224 2.02 -14.65 -6.25
C LEU A 224 1.00 -14.42 -5.12
N GLY A 225 1.32 -14.80 -3.88
CA GLY A 225 0.48 -14.53 -2.70
C GLY A 225 0.24 -13.03 -2.51
N PHE A 226 1.30 -12.22 -2.62
CA PHE A 226 1.17 -10.77 -2.56
C PHE A 226 0.35 -10.19 -3.73
N ALA A 227 0.52 -10.71 -4.94
CA ALA A 227 -0.27 -10.27 -6.10
C ALA A 227 -1.76 -10.59 -5.94
N LEU A 228 -2.10 -11.76 -5.39
CA LEU A 228 -3.48 -12.14 -5.10
C LEU A 228 -4.11 -11.26 -4.00
N MET A 229 -3.33 -10.85 -3.00
CA MET A 229 -3.79 -9.85 -2.02
C MET A 229 -4.14 -8.53 -2.72
N GLN A 230 -3.29 -8.04 -3.61
CA GLN A 230 -3.53 -6.80 -4.35
C GLN A 230 -4.82 -6.85 -5.21
N ILE A 231 -5.19 -8.03 -5.71
CA ILE A 231 -6.45 -8.24 -6.42
C ILE A 231 -7.62 -8.33 -5.44
N GLY A 232 -7.45 -9.11 -4.37
CA GLY A 232 -8.51 -9.42 -3.41
C GLY A 232 -9.06 -8.22 -2.65
N GLN A 233 -8.27 -7.15 -2.46
CA GLN A 233 -8.68 -5.94 -1.75
C GLN A 233 -9.59 -5.00 -2.58
N ILE A 234 -9.63 -5.15 -3.92
CA ILE A 234 -10.33 -4.23 -4.84
C ILE A 234 -11.80 -4.02 -4.49
N PRO A 235 -12.60 -5.08 -4.18
CA PRO A 235 -14.01 -4.90 -3.83
C PRO A 235 -14.24 -3.94 -2.67
N VAL A 236 -13.33 -3.92 -1.70
CA VAL A 236 -13.43 -3.03 -0.53
C VAL A 236 -12.89 -1.64 -0.87
N ILE A 237 -11.67 -1.55 -1.36
CA ILE A 237 -11.02 -0.24 -1.61
C ILE A 237 -11.81 0.64 -2.58
N LEU A 238 -12.47 0.05 -3.60
CA LEU A 238 -13.14 0.84 -4.63
C LEU A 238 -14.66 0.93 -4.44
N TYR A 239 -15.30 -0.10 -3.88
CA TYR A 239 -16.74 -0.23 -3.89
C TYR A 239 -17.38 -0.33 -2.50
N GLU A 240 -16.60 -0.23 -1.40
CA GLU A 240 -17.13 -0.23 -0.05
C GLU A 240 -18.16 0.86 0.16
N PRO A 241 -17.90 2.15 -0.19
CA PRO A 241 -18.89 3.20 0.04
C PRO A 241 -20.19 2.98 -0.75
N LEU A 242 -20.08 2.49 -1.98
CA LEU A 242 -21.24 2.13 -2.82
C LEU A 242 -22.08 1.02 -2.19
N ILE A 243 -21.41 -0.01 -1.65
CA ILE A 243 -22.07 -1.15 -0.99
C ILE A 243 -22.71 -0.70 0.32
N ALA A 244 -22.02 0.11 1.13
CA ALA A 244 -22.51 0.62 2.39
C ALA A 244 -23.80 1.45 2.22
N VAL A 245 -23.81 2.33 1.23
CA VAL A 245 -25.00 3.16 0.91
C VAL A 245 -26.12 2.32 0.33
N ASN A 246 -25.86 1.52 -0.72
CA ASN A 246 -26.92 0.83 -1.47
C ASN A 246 -27.49 -0.40 -0.77
N LYS A 247 -26.65 -1.16 -0.03
CA LYS A 247 -27.07 -2.42 0.61
C LYS A 247 -27.58 -2.21 2.05
N ILE A 248 -26.94 -1.30 2.79
CA ILE A 248 -27.22 -1.09 4.21
C ILE A 248 -28.02 0.20 4.45
N GLY A 249 -28.07 1.09 3.48
CA GLY A 249 -28.81 2.36 3.56
C GLY A 249 -28.11 3.42 4.41
N LEU A 250 -26.77 3.37 4.47
CA LEU A 250 -25.98 4.35 5.20
C LEU A 250 -25.93 5.70 4.49
N THR A 251 -25.80 6.77 5.24
CA THR A 251 -25.51 8.08 4.64
C THR A 251 -24.07 8.12 4.12
N PRO A 252 -23.73 8.96 3.12
CA PRO A 252 -22.36 9.12 2.63
C PRO A 252 -21.35 9.44 3.74
N MET A 253 -21.75 10.26 4.72
CA MET A 253 -20.95 10.56 5.90
C MET A 253 -20.67 9.31 6.74
N MET A 254 -21.67 8.45 6.97
CA MET A 254 -21.48 7.20 7.71
C MET A 254 -20.59 6.24 6.96
N ALA A 255 -20.75 6.09 5.64
CA ALA A 255 -19.91 5.25 4.80
C ALA A 255 -18.44 5.70 4.89
N SER A 256 -18.16 6.99 4.70
CA SER A 256 -16.80 7.53 4.86
C SER A 256 -16.22 7.32 6.26
N ASN A 257 -17.04 7.49 7.32
CA ASN A 257 -16.58 7.25 8.69
C ASN A 257 -16.27 5.77 8.96
N ILE A 258 -16.99 4.85 8.34
CA ILE A 258 -16.72 3.40 8.44
C ILE A 258 -15.43 3.06 7.71
N ASP A 259 -15.17 3.64 6.56
CA ASP A 259 -13.92 3.45 5.82
C ASP A 259 -12.70 3.88 6.64
N SER A 260 -12.87 4.80 7.60
CA SER A 260 -11.82 5.14 8.56
C SER A 260 -11.34 3.93 9.38
N LEU A 261 -12.18 2.92 9.59
CA LEU A 261 -11.80 1.66 10.26
C LEU A 261 -10.84 0.82 9.41
N PHE A 262 -10.93 0.91 8.09
CA PHE A 262 -9.91 0.35 7.20
C PHE A 262 -8.55 0.99 7.50
N GLY A 263 -8.49 2.32 7.57
CA GLY A 263 -7.28 3.05 7.95
C GLY A 263 -6.71 2.63 9.30
N ILE A 264 -7.55 2.46 10.34
CA ILE A 264 -7.14 1.95 11.66
C ILE A 264 -6.60 0.51 11.52
N GLY A 265 -7.27 -0.34 10.75
CA GLY A 265 -6.81 -1.69 10.44
C GLY A 265 -5.43 -1.71 9.80
N LEU A 266 -5.19 -0.85 8.81
CA LEU A 266 -3.89 -0.68 8.15
C LEU A 266 -2.79 -0.26 9.16
N ILE A 267 -3.07 0.67 10.07
CA ILE A 267 -2.11 1.10 11.12
C ILE A 267 -1.72 -0.10 11.98
N ILE A 268 -2.71 -0.82 12.49
CA ILE A 268 -2.50 -1.99 13.35
C ILE A 268 -1.76 -3.09 12.61
N GLY A 269 -2.18 -3.40 11.38
CA GLY A 269 -1.53 -4.39 10.50
C GLY A 269 -0.06 -4.06 10.21
N GLY A 270 0.28 -2.79 10.02
CA GLY A 270 1.65 -2.33 9.85
C GLY A 270 2.50 -2.46 11.13
N LEU A 271 1.91 -2.22 12.30
CA LEU A 271 2.62 -2.22 13.58
C LEU A 271 2.77 -3.63 14.21
N ILE A 272 1.80 -4.53 14.05
CA ILE A 272 1.82 -5.89 14.65
C ILE A 272 3.13 -6.62 14.35
N PRO A 273 3.66 -6.70 13.12
CA PRO A 273 4.90 -7.41 12.83
C PRO A 273 6.10 -6.90 13.60
N SER A 274 6.08 -5.63 14.03
CA SER A 274 7.16 -5.01 14.78
C SER A 274 7.14 -5.33 16.28
N ILE A 275 6.01 -5.82 16.80
CA ILE A 275 5.80 -6.15 18.22
C ILE A 275 5.95 -7.65 18.46
N VAL A 276 5.61 -8.47 17.46
CA VAL A 276 5.61 -9.93 17.57
C VAL A 276 7.04 -10.48 17.74
N PRO A 277 7.25 -11.43 18.69
CA PRO A 277 8.54 -12.04 18.92
C PRO A 277 9.06 -12.77 17.66
N SER A 278 10.38 -12.68 17.42
CA SER A 278 11.06 -13.32 16.29
C SER A 278 11.02 -14.86 16.30
N LYS A 279 10.53 -15.47 17.39
CA LYS A 279 10.39 -16.93 17.53
C LYS A 279 9.29 -17.54 16.65
N LEU A 280 8.28 -16.75 16.27
CA LEU A 280 7.20 -17.20 15.39
C LEU A 280 7.61 -16.99 13.93
N THR A 281 7.40 -18.01 13.11
CA THR A 281 7.83 -18.00 11.71
C THR A 281 6.98 -17.05 10.88
N THR A 282 7.61 -16.15 10.13
CA THR A 282 6.92 -15.19 9.25
C THR A 282 5.98 -15.89 8.26
N SER A 283 6.32 -17.12 7.83
CA SER A 283 5.48 -17.91 6.93
C SER A 283 4.15 -18.35 7.56
N LEU A 284 4.14 -18.68 8.87
CA LEU A 284 2.89 -18.98 9.58
C LEU A 284 2.02 -17.74 9.69
N PHE A 285 2.62 -16.60 10.01
CA PHE A 285 1.88 -15.34 10.10
C PHE A 285 1.24 -14.94 8.78
N LEU A 286 1.92 -15.13 7.64
CA LEU A 286 1.33 -14.88 6.32
C LEU A 286 0.09 -15.76 6.09
N ALA A 287 0.13 -17.04 6.47
CA ALA A 287 -1.05 -17.91 6.36
C ALA A 287 -2.19 -17.48 7.30
N VAL A 288 -1.87 -17.14 8.56
CA VAL A 288 -2.87 -16.68 9.54
C VAL A 288 -3.53 -15.39 9.08
N ILE A 289 -2.75 -14.41 8.64
CA ILE A 289 -3.31 -13.13 8.20
C ILE A 289 -4.12 -13.24 6.90
N ALA A 290 -3.74 -14.14 5.99
CA ALA A 290 -4.56 -14.46 4.81
C ALA A 290 -5.91 -15.10 5.21
N ALA A 291 -5.93 -15.93 6.26
CA ALA A 291 -7.19 -16.48 6.80
C ALA A 291 -8.06 -15.37 7.44
N VAL A 292 -7.44 -14.40 8.14
CA VAL A 292 -8.15 -13.23 8.68
C VAL A 292 -8.73 -12.37 7.53
N GLY A 293 -7.95 -12.15 6.46
CA GLY A 293 -8.42 -11.45 5.26
C GLY A 293 -9.60 -12.15 4.60
N LEU A 294 -9.53 -13.47 4.45
CA LEU A 294 -10.63 -14.26 3.90
C LEU A 294 -11.90 -14.16 4.78
N ALA A 295 -11.76 -14.30 6.10
CA ALA A 295 -12.87 -14.11 7.03
C ALA A 295 -13.48 -12.71 6.94
N GLY A 296 -12.63 -11.67 6.85
CA GLY A 296 -13.05 -10.29 6.63
C GLY A 296 -13.83 -10.13 5.31
N MET A 297 -13.33 -10.67 4.20
CA MET A 297 -14.00 -10.60 2.90
C MET A 297 -15.34 -11.34 2.87
N ILE A 298 -15.43 -12.52 3.48
CA ILE A 298 -16.70 -13.26 3.61
C ILE A 298 -17.69 -12.45 4.48
N LEU A 299 -17.23 -11.95 5.63
CA LEU A 299 -18.05 -11.12 6.51
C LEU A 299 -18.54 -9.87 5.79
N PHE A 300 -17.71 -9.21 4.99
CA PHE A 300 -18.09 -8.07 4.14
C PHE A 300 -19.23 -8.43 3.16
N GLY A 301 -19.08 -9.56 2.48
CA GLY A 301 -20.08 -10.04 1.52
C GLY A 301 -21.45 -10.34 2.13
N ILE A 302 -21.50 -10.85 3.35
CA ILE A 302 -22.76 -11.21 4.05
C ILE A 302 -23.26 -10.09 4.97
N SER A 303 -22.54 -8.97 5.10
CA SER A 303 -22.90 -7.88 6.01
C SER A 303 -24.21 -7.20 5.58
N ASN A 304 -25.16 -7.13 6.52
CA ASN A 304 -26.42 -6.42 6.40
C ASN A 304 -26.64 -5.40 7.54
N HIS A 305 -25.64 -5.28 8.45
CA HIS A 305 -25.68 -4.41 9.61
C HIS A 305 -24.38 -3.64 9.76
N LEU A 306 -24.48 -2.44 10.31
CA LEU A 306 -23.35 -1.54 10.56
C LEU A 306 -22.18 -2.22 11.30
N ILE A 307 -22.48 -2.99 12.36
CA ILE A 307 -21.43 -3.62 13.20
C ILE A 307 -20.65 -4.66 12.40
N THR A 308 -21.34 -5.54 11.66
CA THR A 308 -20.66 -6.58 10.85
C THR A 308 -19.83 -5.98 9.73
N LEU A 309 -20.31 -4.93 9.08
CA LEU A 309 -19.56 -4.17 8.09
C LEU A 309 -18.31 -3.56 8.71
N SER A 310 -18.44 -2.87 9.84
CA SER A 310 -17.32 -2.24 10.55
C SER A 310 -16.22 -3.23 10.93
N ILE A 311 -16.61 -4.39 11.48
CA ILE A 311 -15.64 -5.45 11.83
C ILE A 311 -14.94 -5.98 10.57
N SER A 312 -15.68 -6.20 9.49
CA SER A 312 -15.10 -6.73 8.25
C SER A 312 -14.07 -5.77 7.65
N ILE A 313 -14.40 -4.49 7.54
CA ILE A 313 -13.52 -3.46 7.00
C ILE A 313 -12.24 -3.32 7.84
N PHE A 314 -12.37 -3.32 9.16
CA PHE A 314 -11.22 -3.32 10.07
C PHE A 314 -10.31 -4.54 9.84
N LEU A 315 -10.87 -5.77 9.76
CA LEU A 315 -10.09 -6.98 9.53
C LEU A 315 -9.38 -6.97 8.18
N ILE A 316 -10.03 -6.45 7.14
CA ILE A 316 -9.46 -6.33 5.80
C ILE A 316 -8.30 -5.33 5.81
N GLY A 317 -8.42 -4.21 6.52
CA GLY A 317 -7.31 -3.26 6.69
C GLY A 317 -6.11 -3.88 7.41
N VAL A 318 -6.35 -4.66 8.49
CA VAL A 318 -5.27 -5.39 9.18
C VAL A 318 -4.58 -6.38 8.24
N TRP A 319 -5.36 -7.16 7.49
CA TRP A 319 -4.85 -8.13 6.53
C TRP A 319 -4.00 -7.47 5.42
N ASP A 320 -4.47 -6.40 4.84
CA ASP A 320 -3.80 -5.73 3.71
C ASP A 320 -2.39 -5.26 4.11
N MET A 321 -2.27 -4.40 5.10
CA MET A 321 -0.98 -3.82 5.48
C MET A 321 -0.05 -4.85 6.11
N MET A 322 -0.59 -5.79 6.90
CA MET A 322 0.23 -6.83 7.52
C MET A 322 0.79 -7.80 6.48
N THR A 323 0.01 -8.15 5.43
CA THR A 323 0.50 -8.97 4.32
C THR A 323 1.67 -8.29 3.61
N GLY A 324 1.57 -7.00 3.27
CA GLY A 324 2.67 -6.27 2.65
C GLY A 324 3.94 -6.25 3.51
N THR A 325 3.79 -5.95 4.79
CA THR A 325 4.91 -5.87 5.74
C THR A 325 5.59 -7.23 5.94
N LEU A 326 4.81 -8.30 6.13
CA LEU A 326 5.32 -9.66 6.29
C LEU A 326 5.95 -10.22 5.01
N THR A 327 5.40 -9.89 3.84
CA THR A 327 5.99 -10.28 2.55
C THR A 327 7.40 -9.70 2.40
N LEU A 328 7.56 -8.41 2.70
CA LEU A 328 8.87 -7.76 2.64
C LEU A 328 9.86 -8.36 3.66
N ASP A 329 9.42 -8.64 4.90
CA ASP A 329 10.22 -9.31 5.93
C ASP A 329 10.61 -10.73 5.48
N ARG A 330 9.68 -11.50 4.91
CA ARG A 330 9.93 -12.86 4.44
C ARG A 330 10.92 -12.92 3.28
N LEU A 331 10.81 -12.01 2.32
CA LEU A 331 11.79 -11.89 1.24
C LEU A 331 13.19 -11.56 1.80
N GLY A 332 13.27 -10.69 2.81
CA GLY A 332 14.54 -10.37 3.48
C GLY A 332 15.17 -11.54 4.22
N GLN A 333 14.37 -12.51 4.69
CA GLN A 333 14.88 -13.74 5.32
C GLN A 333 15.42 -14.76 4.31
N LEU A 334 14.96 -14.72 3.07
CA LEU A 334 15.28 -15.69 2.01
C LEU A 334 16.36 -15.20 1.04
N CYS A 335 16.56 -13.89 0.95
CA CYS A 335 17.38 -13.25 -0.06
C CYS A 335 18.41 -12.29 0.55
N ASN A 336 19.49 -12.04 -0.20
CA ASN A 336 20.35 -10.88 0.07
C ASN A 336 19.63 -9.58 -0.35
N GLU A 337 20.14 -8.42 0.06
CA GLU A 337 19.50 -7.11 -0.16
C GLU A 337 19.16 -6.84 -1.63
N ASP A 338 20.04 -7.17 -2.57
CA ASP A 338 19.81 -6.96 -4.00
C ASP A 338 18.71 -7.87 -4.56
N THR A 339 18.69 -9.13 -4.16
CA THR A 339 17.66 -10.10 -4.58
C THR A 339 16.32 -9.76 -3.92
N GLN A 340 16.32 -9.35 -2.66
CA GLN A 340 15.12 -8.88 -1.95
C GLN A 340 14.49 -7.69 -2.67
N ARG A 341 15.30 -6.68 -3.03
CA ARG A 341 14.82 -5.51 -3.76
C ARG A 341 14.20 -5.88 -5.11
N ARG A 342 14.85 -6.79 -5.87
CA ARG A 342 14.31 -7.28 -7.15
C ARG A 342 13.02 -8.08 -6.95
N ALA A 343 12.98 -8.99 -6.00
CA ALA A 343 11.81 -9.80 -5.71
C ALA A 343 10.63 -8.94 -5.24
N TRP A 344 10.87 -7.93 -4.40
CA TRP A 344 9.86 -6.96 -3.98
C TRP A 344 9.35 -6.13 -5.17
N SER A 345 10.24 -5.61 -6.01
CA SER A 345 9.85 -4.90 -7.23
C SER A 345 9.02 -5.79 -8.16
N THR A 346 9.39 -7.07 -8.32
CA THR A 346 8.61 -8.03 -9.11
C THR A 346 7.24 -8.28 -8.49
N ALA A 347 7.15 -8.44 -7.17
CA ALA A 347 5.89 -8.65 -6.46
C ALA A 347 4.93 -7.46 -6.66
N THR A 348 5.44 -6.25 -6.47
CA THR A 348 4.65 -5.01 -6.66
C THR A 348 4.25 -4.82 -8.14
N THR A 349 5.10 -5.18 -9.09
CA THR A 349 4.81 -5.14 -10.53
C THR A 349 3.70 -6.12 -10.90
N ILE A 350 3.81 -7.39 -10.50
CA ILE A 350 2.78 -8.42 -10.80
C ILE A 350 1.47 -8.06 -10.08
N GLY A 351 1.55 -7.59 -8.83
CA GLY A 351 0.40 -7.10 -8.09
C GLY A 351 -0.31 -5.95 -8.80
N ALA A 352 0.45 -4.96 -9.29
CA ALA A 352 -0.10 -3.84 -10.04
C ALA A 352 -0.76 -4.28 -11.36
N MET A 353 -0.14 -5.21 -12.09
CA MET A 353 -0.74 -5.77 -13.32
C MET A 353 -2.06 -6.51 -13.01
N GLY A 354 -2.08 -7.32 -11.95
CA GLY A 354 -3.29 -8.00 -11.48
C GLY A 354 -4.37 -7.01 -11.06
N PHE A 355 -3.99 -5.96 -10.32
CA PHE A 355 -4.90 -4.89 -9.93
C PHE A 355 -5.50 -4.18 -11.16
N ILE A 356 -4.69 -3.81 -12.16
CA ILE A 356 -5.15 -3.17 -13.40
C ILE A 356 -6.16 -4.05 -14.10
N ALA A 357 -5.81 -5.31 -14.36
CA ALA A 357 -6.70 -6.24 -15.07
C ALA A 357 -8.03 -6.44 -14.32
N PHE A 358 -7.96 -6.60 -12.99
CA PHE A 358 -9.15 -6.86 -12.18
C PHE A 358 -10.01 -5.59 -12.02
N SER A 359 -9.44 -4.43 -11.73
CA SER A 359 -10.21 -3.18 -11.59
C SER A 359 -10.87 -2.76 -12.90
N SER A 360 -10.22 -2.99 -14.05
CA SER A 360 -10.83 -2.77 -15.36
C SER A 360 -12.01 -3.72 -15.63
N THR A 361 -11.93 -4.97 -15.17
CA THR A 361 -13.04 -5.93 -15.29
C THR A 361 -14.18 -5.56 -14.33
N THR A 362 -13.86 -5.19 -13.08
CA THR A 362 -14.89 -4.82 -12.09
C THR A 362 -15.57 -3.50 -12.42
N SER A 363 -14.92 -2.60 -13.13
CA SER A 363 -15.47 -1.37 -13.68
C SER A 363 -16.74 -1.65 -14.49
N GLN A 364 -16.68 -2.60 -15.43
CA GLN A 364 -17.83 -3.00 -16.27
C GLN A 364 -18.94 -3.72 -15.49
N LEU A 365 -18.59 -4.35 -14.35
CA LEU A 365 -19.53 -5.11 -13.52
C LEU A 365 -20.21 -4.26 -12.42
N ALA A 366 -19.64 -3.10 -12.09
CA ALA A 366 -20.03 -2.32 -10.91
C ALA A 366 -21.53 -1.90 -10.90
N GLN A 367 -22.08 -1.59 -12.07
CA GLN A 367 -23.52 -1.24 -12.19
C GLN A 367 -24.44 -2.46 -12.18
N HIS A 368 -23.95 -3.64 -12.61
CA HIS A 368 -24.83 -4.77 -12.90
C HIS A 368 -24.77 -5.86 -11.82
N ASN A 369 -23.60 -6.10 -11.21
CA ASN A 369 -23.46 -7.24 -10.31
C ASN A 369 -22.32 -7.09 -9.30
N VAL A 370 -22.55 -6.30 -8.26
CA VAL A 370 -21.61 -6.10 -7.14
C VAL A 370 -21.26 -7.42 -6.43
N ASN A 371 -22.20 -8.37 -6.36
CA ASN A 371 -21.96 -9.67 -5.72
C ASN A 371 -20.91 -10.50 -6.50
N LEU A 372 -20.86 -10.35 -7.82
CA LEU A 372 -19.82 -11.01 -8.62
C LEU A 372 -18.44 -10.41 -8.32
N ILE A 373 -18.34 -9.09 -8.16
CA ILE A 373 -17.09 -8.43 -7.76
C ILE A 373 -16.62 -8.95 -6.40
N LEU A 374 -17.53 -9.08 -5.45
CA LEU A 374 -17.23 -9.66 -4.13
C LEU A 374 -16.76 -11.13 -4.22
N ALA A 375 -17.45 -11.95 -5.01
CA ALA A 375 -17.09 -13.34 -5.22
C ALA A 375 -15.69 -13.50 -5.85
N MET A 376 -15.35 -12.64 -6.81
CA MET A 376 -14.01 -12.61 -7.42
C MET A 376 -12.93 -12.23 -6.40
N GLY A 377 -13.18 -11.23 -5.53
CA GLY A 377 -12.28 -10.85 -4.45
C GLY A 377 -12.08 -11.98 -3.44
N ILE A 378 -13.16 -12.62 -2.98
CA ILE A 378 -13.11 -13.78 -2.08
C ILE A 378 -12.30 -14.93 -2.71
N THR A 379 -12.48 -15.19 -4.00
CA THR A 379 -11.72 -16.21 -4.73
C THR A 379 -10.22 -15.90 -4.74
N ALA A 380 -9.84 -14.64 -4.98
CA ALA A 380 -8.44 -14.22 -4.97
C ALA A 380 -7.81 -14.39 -3.58
N VAL A 381 -8.50 -14.00 -2.49
CA VAL A 381 -7.99 -14.16 -1.12
C VAL A 381 -7.95 -15.64 -0.71
N SER A 382 -8.90 -16.46 -1.18
CA SER A 382 -8.87 -17.92 -0.96
C SER A 382 -7.65 -18.55 -1.63
N ALA A 383 -7.34 -18.15 -2.86
CA ALA A 383 -6.15 -18.62 -3.58
C ALA A 383 -4.86 -18.12 -2.86
N GLN A 384 -4.83 -16.90 -2.36
CA GLN A 384 -3.74 -16.40 -1.52
C GLN A 384 -3.52 -17.30 -0.31
N LEU A 385 -4.57 -17.59 0.47
CA LEU A 385 -4.50 -18.45 1.66
C LEU A 385 -3.91 -19.82 1.33
N ILE A 386 -4.33 -20.43 0.24
CA ILE A 386 -3.81 -21.74 -0.22
C ILE A 386 -2.29 -21.64 -0.49
N LEU A 387 -1.85 -20.58 -1.18
CA LEU A 387 -0.43 -20.38 -1.46
C LEU A 387 0.38 -20.16 -0.19
N GLU A 388 -0.13 -19.39 0.79
CA GLU A 388 0.57 -19.12 2.05
C GLU A 388 0.66 -20.38 2.93
N ILE A 389 -0.37 -21.22 2.97
CA ILE A 389 -0.32 -22.53 3.65
C ILE A 389 0.73 -23.43 2.97
N PHE A 390 0.76 -23.45 1.65
CA PHE A 390 1.73 -24.26 0.91
C PHE A 390 3.17 -23.77 1.14
N GLN A 391 3.39 -22.46 1.12
CA GLN A 391 4.65 -21.81 1.45
C GLN A 391 5.12 -22.17 2.87
N HIS A 392 4.21 -22.13 3.84
CA HIS A 392 4.52 -22.50 5.23
C HIS A 392 4.95 -23.97 5.35
N ARG A 393 4.21 -24.89 4.73
CA ARG A 393 4.53 -26.34 4.73
C ARG A 393 5.89 -26.61 4.07
N LEU A 394 6.23 -25.96 2.97
CA LEU A 394 7.54 -26.08 2.32
C LEU A 394 8.66 -25.58 3.22
N SER A 395 8.45 -24.47 3.92
CA SER A 395 9.42 -23.91 4.86
C SER A 395 9.68 -24.80 6.05
N ALA A 396 8.63 -25.40 6.64
CA ALA A 396 8.73 -26.33 7.77
C ALA A 396 9.51 -27.61 7.40
N LYS A 397 9.26 -28.18 6.21
CA LYS A 397 10.03 -29.32 5.70
C LYS A 397 11.52 -29.02 5.52
N GLN A 398 11.90 -27.78 5.21
CA GLN A 398 13.30 -27.39 5.09
C GLN A 398 13.99 -27.22 6.44
N GLN A 399 13.26 -26.82 7.49
CA GLN A 399 13.83 -26.71 8.84
C GLN A 399 14.05 -28.09 9.48
N ASN A 400 13.17 -29.07 9.22
CA ASN A 400 13.29 -30.42 9.77
C ASN A 400 14.31 -31.30 9.03
N SER A 401 14.80 -30.87 7.87
CA SER A 401 15.84 -31.57 7.10
C SER A 401 17.27 -31.04 7.41
N ARG A 402 17.41 -30.14 8.37
CA ARG A 402 18.66 -29.61 8.91
C ARG A 402 18.95 -30.17 10.29
#